data_0aa45e823824b6684861364ec9cd4ad2
#
_entry.id   0aa45e823824b6684861364ec9cd4ad2
#
_cell.length_a   1.000
_cell.length_b   1.000
_cell.length_c   1.000
_cell.angle_alpha   90.00
_cell.angle_beta   90.00
_cell.angle_gamma   90.00
#
_symmetry.space_group_name_H-M   'P 1'
#
loop_
_entity.id
_entity.type
_entity.pdbx_description
1 polymer ?
#
loop_
_entity_poly.entity_id
_entity_poly.type
_entity_poly.pdbx_seq_one_letter_code
_entity_poly.pdbx_strand_id
1 'polypeptide(L)'
;MKMNGARIMLECLKKEGVTTIFGYPGGTVINLYDELFSFKEIRHILPRHEQAGTHAADGYARATGRVGVAIATSGPGATNTVTGIATAYMDSIPMVIITGQVPTALIGNDAFQEVDIIGITRPCTKHSFLIRDVKDIALTMKKAFYIARSGRPGPVLVDFPKDVQMAQGEFHYPAEVEIRGYKPNLSGHPRQVEKAVAMILGAKRPVMYVGGGAVLGGASDELTLLARKLTVPVTTTLMGLGAFPESDSLSLGMLGMHGSYCANMAMTNSDLIIAVAARFDDRVTGKLSTFAPHAKIIHIDVDPTSIKKNVRVDLPIVGDVKDVLTKMIVQADKNNEKLADFSAALEPWHTEITSWKKKHPIDYVQSSTTIKPQFVIQKLRELSDDDAIISTDVGQHQMWTAQFFQFNKPRTLLTSGGLGTMGYGLPAAMGAQAAFPERQVITICGDGGVQMNIQEMATLVQNGLPVKIVILNNNFLGMVRQWQELFFDKRYSSTCMELPIDYIKLADAYGAKGFLATKPEEVEEVIRQGLQTDGPVIMEFKISREEKVLPMVPAGASLNEMVLNA
;
A
#
# COMPACT_ATOMS: atom_id res chain seq x y z
N MET A 1 -23.25 31.89 -6.47
CA MET A 1 -23.82 31.41 -7.74
C MET A 1 -24.70 30.22 -7.40
N LYS A 2 -26.00 30.26 -7.80
CA LYS A 2 -26.90 29.12 -7.58
C LYS A 2 -26.59 28.00 -8.57
N MET A 3 -26.52 26.78 -8.07
CA MET A 3 -26.31 25.57 -8.86
C MET A 3 -26.90 24.37 -8.11
N ASN A 4 -27.12 23.26 -8.81
CA ASN A 4 -27.64 22.05 -8.15
C ASN A 4 -26.56 21.36 -7.29
N GLY A 5 -26.99 20.48 -6.39
CA GLY A 5 -26.08 19.79 -5.46
C GLY A 5 -25.03 18.93 -6.17
N ALA A 6 -25.36 18.32 -7.30
CA ALA A 6 -24.41 17.55 -8.11
C ALA A 6 -23.26 18.45 -8.63
N ARG A 7 -23.59 19.62 -9.13
CA ARG A 7 -22.58 20.60 -9.56
C ARG A 7 -21.74 21.11 -8.39
N ILE A 8 -22.36 21.41 -7.24
CA ILE A 8 -21.64 21.80 -6.03
C ILE A 8 -20.64 20.72 -5.63
N MET A 9 -21.00 19.45 -5.71
CA MET A 9 -20.09 18.32 -5.40
C MET A 9 -18.85 18.35 -6.31
N LEU A 10 -19.02 18.52 -7.62
CA LEU A 10 -17.89 18.58 -8.57
C LEU A 10 -16.99 19.79 -8.33
N GLU A 11 -17.59 20.97 -8.05
CA GLU A 11 -16.83 22.16 -7.69
C GLU A 11 -16.02 21.96 -6.39
N CYS A 12 -16.56 21.22 -5.41
CA CYS A 12 -15.82 20.84 -4.19
C CYS A 12 -14.62 19.95 -4.53
N LEU A 13 -14.80 18.91 -5.36
CA LEU A 13 -13.70 18.04 -5.81
C LEU A 13 -12.60 18.84 -6.50
N LYS A 14 -12.98 19.76 -7.39
CA LYS A 14 -12.04 20.68 -8.07
C LYS A 14 -11.29 21.56 -7.06
N LYS A 15 -11.95 22.11 -6.04
CA LYS A 15 -11.32 22.91 -4.97
C LYS A 15 -10.35 22.11 -4.11
N GLU A 16 -10.55 20.79 -3.96
CA GLU A 16 -9.61 19.89 -3.29
C GLU A 16 -8.49 19.38 -4.21
N GLY A 17 -8.44 19.84 -5.47
CA GLY A 17 -7.38 19.50 -6.42
C GLY A 17 -7.53 18.09 -7.02
N VAL A 18 -8.73 17.55 -7.01
CA VAL A 18 -9.04 16.26 -7.65
C VAL A 18 -9.01 16.42 -9.17
N THR A 19 -8.17 15.65 -9.83
CA THR A 19 -8.02 15.64 -11.30
C THR A 19 -8.56 14.37 -11.94
N THR A 20 -8.69 13.30 -11.15
CA THR A 20 -9.15 11.99 -11.64
C THR A 20 -10.06 11.35 -10.60
N ILE A 21 -11.17 10.79 -11.07
CA ILE A 21 -12.10 9.99 -10.29
C ILE A 21 -12.35 8.64 -10.95
N PHE A 22 -12.61 7.62 -10.12
CA PHE A 22 -12.95 6.27 -10.57
C PHE A 22 -14.38 5.99 -10.14
N GLY A 23 -15.29 5.74 -11.10
CA GLY A 23 -16.68 5.61 -10.70
C GLY A 23 -17.53 4.82 -11.66
N TYR A 24 -18.55 4.15 -11.10
CA TYR A 24 -19.52 3.38 -11.85
C TYR A 24 -20.91 4.05 -11.75
N PRO A 25 -21.52 4.45 -12.87
CA PRO A 25 -22.82 5.13 -12.87
C PRO A 25 -23.94 4.19 -12.44
N GLY A 26 -25.02 4.80 -11.91
CA GLY A 26 -26.25 4.10 -11.56
C GLY A 26 -27.36 5.08 -11.17
N GLY A 27 -28.54 4.57 -10.87
CA GLY A 27 -29.77 5.37 -10.73
C GLY A 27 -29.71 6.51 -9.71
N THR A 28 -28.97 6.32 -8.61
CA THR A 28 -28.90 7.34 -7.54
C THR A 28 -27.77 8.35 -7.71
N VAL A 29 -26.86 8.17 -8.68
CA VAL A 29 -25.80 9.12 -9.00
C VAL A 29 -25.91 9.72 -10.40
N ILE A 30 -27.01 9.46 -11.10
CA ILE A 30 -27.19 9.90 -12.49
C ILE A 30 -27.10 11.43 -12.63
N ASN A 31 -27.58 12.19 -11.65
CA ASN A 31 -27.49 13.65 -11.66
C ASN A 31 -26.03 14.13 -11.56
N LEU A 32 -25.19 13.42 -10.81
CA LEU A 32 -23.77 13.72 -10.73
C LEU A 32 -23.05 13.42 -12.04
N TYR A 33 -23.42 12.33 -12.72
CA TYR A 33 -22.88 11.96 -14.03
C TYR A 33 -23.36 12.89 -15.16
N ASP A 34 -24.57 13.43 -15.07
CA ASP A 34 -25.06 14.45 -15.99
C ASP A 34 -24.22 15.73 -15.93
N GLU A 35 -23.93 16.20 -14.72
CA GLU A 35 -23.03 17.34 -14.52
C GLU A 35 -21.59 17.05 -14.98
N LEU A 36 -21.07 15.82 -14.76
CA LEU A 36 -19.77 15.40 -15.23
C LEU A 36 -19.63 15.47 -16.75
N PHE A 37 -20.71 15.29 -17.52
CA PHE A 37 -20.68 15.37 -18.97
C PHE A 37 -20.11 16.71 -19.46
N SER A 38 -20.46 17.79 -18.77
CA SER A 38 -19.99 19.16 -19.09
C SER A 38 -18.71 19.57 -18.30
N PHE A 39 -18.32 18.83 -17.25
CA PHE A 39 -17.24 19.18 -16.32
C PHE A 39 -15.91 18.54 -16.74
N LYS A 40 -15.15 19.26 -17.61
CA LYS A 40 -13.95 18.72 -18.24
C LYS A 40 -12.67 18.78 -17.38
N GLU A 41 -12.74 19.45 -16.22
CA GLU A 41 -11.59 19.62 -15.32
C GLU A 41 -11.24 18.36 -14.52
N ILE A 42 -12.16 17.40 -14.46
CA ILE A 42 -11.95 16.11 -13.78
C ILE A 42 -12.06 14.98 -14.80
N ARG A 43 -11.00 14.19 -14.94
CA ARG A 43 -11.01 12.97 -15.74
C ARG A 43 -11.81 11.89 -15.00
N HIS A 44 -12.80 11.32 -15.65
CA HIS A 44 -13.53 10.16 -15.16
C HIS A 44 -13.02 8.88 -15.81
N ILE A 45 -12.73 7.86 -15.01
CA ILE A 45 -12.39 6.50 -15.48
C ILE A 45 -13.49 5.57 -15.01
N LEU A 46 -14.12 4.90 -15.99
CA LEU A 46 -15.17 3.91 -15.76
C LEU A 46 -14.56 2.52 -15.56
N PRO A 47 -14.47 1.99 -14.32
CA PRO A 47 -14.08 0.60 -14.08
C PRO A 47 -15.18 -0.36 -14.55
N ARG A 48 -14.93 -1.65 -14.50
CA ARG A 48 -15.94 -2.68 -14.78
C ARG A 48 -16.61 -3.22 -13.52
N HIS A 49 -16.07 -2.83 -12.36
CA HIS A 49 -16.59 -3.20 -11.05
C HIS A 49 -16.24 -2.10 -10.03
N GLU A 50 -17.12 -1.80 -9.09
CA GLU A 50 -16.92 -0.74 -8.08
C GLU A 50 -15.77 -1.06 -7.12
N GLN A 51 -15.54 -2.33 -6.80
CA GLN A 51 -14.38 -2.77 -6.04
C GLN A 51 -13.08 -2.37 -6.75
N ALA A 52 -12.99 -2.63 -8.04
CA ALA A 52 -11.84 -2.24 -8.85
C ALA A 52 -11.67 -0.72 -8.92
N GLY A 53 -12.76 0.04 -9.07
CA GLY A 53 -12.75 1.50 -8.99
C GLY A 53 -12.20 2.03 -7.67
N THR A 54 -12.57 1.37 -6.56
CA THR A 54 -12.09 1.74 -5.22
C THR A 54 -10.61 1.39 -5.05
N HIS A 55 -10.15 0.22 -5.55
CA HIS A 55 -8.71 -0.14 -5.56
C HIS A 55 -7.89 0.76 -6.49
N ALA A 56 -8.46 1.24 -7.60
CA ALA A 56 -7.80 2.21 -8.47
C ALA A 56 -7.62 3.57 -7.76
N ALA A 57 -8.63 4.04 -7.04
CA ALA A 57 -8.51 5.23 -6.20
C ALA A 57 -7.46 5.06 -5.08
N ASP A 58 -7.36 3.87 -4.48
CA ASP A 58 -6.31 3.51 -3.53
C ASP A 58 -4.92 3.55 -4.18
N GLY A 59 -4.74 2.89 -5.33
CA GLY A 59 -3.48 2.91 -6.08
C GLY A 59 -3.05 4.32 -6.51
N TYR A 60 -4.01 5.15 -6.96
CA TYR A 60 -3.79 6.57 -7.24
C TYR A 60 -3.28 7.31 -5.99
N ALA A 61 -3.92 7.09 -4.84
CA ALA A 61 -3.54 7.76 -3.59
C ALA A 61 -2.15 7.36 -3.12
N ARG A 62 -1.79 6.07 -3.17
CA ARG A 62 -0.44 5.58 -2.80
C ARG A 62 0.63 6.17 -3.69
N ALA A 63 0.43 6.13 -5.00
CA ALA A 63 1.40 6.61 -5.97
C ALA A 63 1.62 8.14 -5.89
N THR A 64 0.54 8.91 -5.73
CA THR A 64 0.59 10.38 -5.75
C THR A 64 0.79 11.02 -4.38
N GLY A 65 0.39 10.36 -3.30
CA GLY A 65 0.25 10.95 -1.96
C GLY A 65 -0.96 11.88 -1.81
N ARG A 66 -1.84 11.94 -2.82
CA ARG A 66 -3.09 12.73 -2.78
C ARG A 66 -4.25 11.85 -2.34
N VAL A 67 -5.40 12.49 -2.06
CA VAL A 67 -6.63 11.76 -1.73
C VAL A 67 -7.20 11.12 -3.00
N GLY A 68 -7.40 9.80 -2.98
CA GLY A 68 -8.09 9.07 -4.05
C GLY A 68 -9.60 9.22 -3.94
N VAL A 69 -10.30 9.28 -5.08
CA VAL A 69 -11.76 9.46 -5.09
C VAL A 69 -12.44 8.37 -5.91
N ALA A 70 -13.37 7.66 -5.27
CA ALA A 70 -14.23 6.68 -5.94
C ALA A 70 -15.72 7.10 -5.81
N ILE A 71 -16.52 6.79 -6.84
CA ILE A 71 -17.96 7.07 -6.89
C ILE A 71 -18.72 5.79 -7.24
N ALA A 72 -19.75 5.47 -6.48
CA ALA A 72 -20.64 4.35 -6.74
C ALA A 72 -22.10 4.72 -6.52
N THR A 73 -23.01 4.00 -7.16
CA THR A 73 -24.46 4.13 -6.90
C THR A 73 -24.82 3.48 -5.56
N SER A 74 -26.06 3.62 -5.13
CA SER A 74 -26.59 2.98 -3.90
C SER A 74 -26.67 1.46 -4.01
N GLY A 75 -27.08 0.82 -2.93
CA GLY A 75 -27.32 -0.63 -2.88
C GLY A 75 -26.07 -1.44 -3.25
N PRO A 76 -26.15 -2.30 -4.29
CA PRO A 76 -25.06 -3.18 -4.67
C PRO A 76 -23.80 -2.41 -5.11
N GLY A 77 -23.94 -1.22 -5.73
CA GLY A 77 -22.79 -0.40 -6.09
C GLY A 77 -22.03 0.07 -4.86
N ALA A 78 -22.72 0.56 -3.85
CA ALA A 78 -22.13 0.97 -2.59
C ALA A 78 -21.49 -0.21 -1.84
N THR A 79 -22.18 -1.35 -1.73
CA THR A 79 -21.64 -2.54 -1.05
C THR A 79 -20.40 -3.12 -1.74
N ASN A 80 -20.30 -3.02 -3.06
CA ASN A 80 -19.12 -3.45 -3.81
C ASN A 80 -17.86 -2.60 -3.49
N THR A 81 -17.98 -1.42 -2.90
CA THR A 81 -16.82 -0.60 -2.49
C THR A 81 -16.19 -1.07 -1.17
N VAL A 82 -16.88 -1.88 -0.37
CA VAL A 82 -16.51 -2.20 1.02
C VAL A 82 -15.12 -2.85 1.13
N THR A 83 -14.79 -3.81 0.28
CA THR A 83 -13.47 -4.44 0.27
C THR A 83 -12.37 -3.41 0.00
N GLY A 84 -12.56 -2.49 -0.95
CA GLY A 84 -11.59 -1.45 -1.25
C GLY A 84 -11.45 -0.43 -0.10
N ILE A 85 -12.55 -0.08 0.54
CA ILE A 85 -12.55 0.78 1.74
C ILE A 85 -11.77 0.13 2.88
N ALA A 86 -12.02 -1.16 3.16
CA ALA A 86 -11.33 -1.91 4.20
C ALA A 86 -9.83 -2.05 3.91
N THR A 87 -9.44 -2.26 2.64
CA THR A 87 -8.04 -2.27 2.19
C THR A 87 -7.35 -0.95 2.50
N ALA A 88 -7.96 0.16 2.10
CA ALA A 88 -7.44 1.50 2.36
C ALA A 88 -7.35 1.81 3.87
N TYR A 89 -8.34 1.40 4.65
CA TYR A 89 -8.35 1.60 6.10
C TYR A 89 -7.21 0.87 6.80
N MET A 90 -6.99 -0.40 6.46
CA MET A 90 -5.93 -1.21 7.07
C MET A 90 -4.52 -0.68 6.77
N ASP A 91 -4.32 -0.07 5.61
CA ASP A 91 -3.03 0.49 5.18
C ASP A 91 -2.95 2.01 5.34
N SER A 92 -3.99 2.64 5.92
CA SER A 92 -4.02 4.09 6.19
C SER A 92 -3.95 4.95 4.92
N ILE A 93 -4.65 4.57 3.86
CA ILE A 93 -4.64 5.27 2.59
C ILE A 93 -5.73 6.35 2.56
N PRO A 94 -5.40 7.61 2.24
CA PRO A 94 -6.37 8.69 2.20
C PRO A 94 -7.29 8.56 0.99
N MET A 95 -8.57 8.35 1.24
CA MET A 95 -9.59 8.25 0.20
C MET A 95 -10.88 8.95 0.60
N VAL A 96 -11.62 9.44 -0.38
CA VAL A 96 -13.02 9.87 -0.24
C VAL A 96 -13.87 9.04 -1.19
N ILE A 97 -14.79 8.28 -0.62
CA ILE A 97 -15.73 7.43 -1.36
C ILE A 97 -17.09 8.10 -1.32
N ILE A 98 -17.62 8.43 -2.51
CA ILE A 98 -18.95 9.04 -2.66
C ILE A 98 -19.93 7.96 -3.11
N THR A 99 -20.90 7.64 -2.26
CA THR A 99 -21.98 6.72 -2.60
C THR A 99 -23.28 7.48 -2.86
N GLY A 100 -23.98 7.12 -3.92
CA GLY A 100 -25.35 7.58 -4.08
C GLY A 100 -26.27 6.96 -3.04
N GLN A 101 -27.36 7.66 -2.70
CA GLN A 101 -28.39 7.17 -1.80
C GLN A 101 -29.78 7.49 -2.37
N VAL A 102 -30.78 6.72 -1.96
CA VAL A 102 -32.18 7.02 -2.25
C VAL A 102 -32.54 8.40 -1.71
N PRO A 103 -33.62 9.06 -2.21
CA PRO A 103 -34.08 10.34 -1.66
C PRO A 103 -34.24 10.30 -0.14
N THR A 104 -33.92 11.40 0.54
CA THR A 104 -33.88 11.48 2.00
C THR A 104 -35.15 11.00 2.69
N ALA A 105 -36.30 11.23 2.07
CA ALA A 105 -37.62 10.79 2.58
C ALA A 105 -37.84 9.28 2.51
N LEU A 106 -37.04 8.56 1.73
CA LEU A 106 -37.15 7.09 1.55
C LEU A 106 -36.16 6.31 2.39
N ILE A 107 -35.18 6.97 3.00
CA ILE A 107 -34.17 6.31 3.82
C ILE A 107 -34.80 5.63 5.04
N GLY A 108 -34.58 4.33 5.20
CA GLY A 108 -35.17 3.51 6.26
C GLY A 108 -36.54 2.90 5.90
N ASN A 109 -36.95 2.97 4.63
CA ASN A 109 -38.23 2.44 4.16
C ASN A 109 -38.09 1.24 3.21
N ASP A 110 -36.93 0.57 3.21
CA ASP A 110 -36.60 -0.58 2.33
C ASP A 110 -36.84 -0.26 0.83
N ALA A 111 -36.47 0.96 0.42
CA ALA A 111 -36.61 1.41 -0.96
C ALA A 111 -35.71 0.60 -1.91
N PHE A 112 -36.05 0.55 -3.20
CA PHE A 112 -35.26 -0.16 -4.20
C PHE A 112 -33.81 0.33 -4.23
N GLN A 113 -32.85 -0.61 -4.09
CA GLN A 113 -31.42 -0.35 -3.99
C GLN A 113 -31.03 0.56 -2.80
N GLU A 114 -31.79 0.60 -1.74
CA GLU A 114 -31.37 1.18 -0.48
C GLU A 114 -30.44 0.23 0.29
N VAL A 115 -29.45 0.80 0.96
CA VAL A 115 -28.59 0.11 1.94
C VAL A 115 -28.05 1.11 2.94
N ASP A 116 -27.94 0.72 4.22
CA ASP A 116 -27.21 1.49 5.22
C ASP A 116 -25.68 1.31 5.04
N ILE A 117 -25.16 1.95 4.01
CA ILE A 117 -23.73 1.86 3.70
C ILE A 117 -22.85 2.47 4.81
N ILE A 118 -23.38 3.46 5.54
CA ILE A 118 -22.69 4.05 6.69
C ILE A 118 -22.55 3.02 7.81
N GLY A 119 -23.60 2.30 8.13
CA GLY A 119 -23.57 1.22 9.12
C GLY A 119 -22.59 0.11 8.73
N ILE A 120 -22.61 -0.31 7.46
CA ILE A 120 -21.73 -1.35 6.93
C ILE A 120 -20.24 -0.92 6.97
N THR A 121 -19.93 0.32 6.62
CA THR A 121 -18.54 0.80 6.49
C THR A 121 -17.99 1.46 7.75
N ARG A 122 -18.79 1.68 8.78
CA ARG A 122 -18.38 2.32 10.03
C ARG A 122 -17.11 1.74 10.65
N PRO A 123 -16.91 0.40 10.72
CA PRO A 123 -15.71 -0.17 11.32
C PRO A 123 -14.45 -0.03 10.45
N CYS A 124 -14.57 0.29 9.17
CA CYS A 124 -13.46 0.40 8.22
C CYS A 124 -13.34 1.78 7.55
N THR A 125 -13.91 2.83 8.16
CA THR A 125 -13.73 4.23 7.76
C THR A 125 -13.23 5.08 8.93
N LYS A 126 -12.51 6.15 8.63
CA LYS A 126 -12.18 7.15 9.66
C LYS A 126 -13.41 7.94 10.08
N HIS A 127 -14.27 8.22 9.13
CA HIS A 127 -15.55 8.90 9.33
C HIS A 127 -16.48 8.64 8.16
N SER A 128 -17.79 8.81 8.39
CA SER A 128 -18.81 8.73 7.36
C SER A 128 -19.79 9.89 7.52
N PHE A 129 -20.24 10.43 6.38
CA PHE A 129 -21.20 11.53 6.33
C PHE A 129 -22.42 11.13 5.50
N LEU A 130 -23.63 11.44 5.98
CA LEU A 130 -24.84 11.48 5.17
C LEU A 130 -25.20 12.96 4.93
N ILE A 131 -25.22 13.40 3.69
CA ILE A 131 -25.58 14.78 3.33
C ILE A 131 -27.10 14.88 3.23
N ARG A 132 -27.73 15.69 4.09
CA ARG A 132 -29.19 15.82 4.14
C ARG A 132 -29.70 17.12 3.54
N ASP A 133 -28.84 18.08 3.31
CA ASP A 133 -29.21 19.40 2.78
C ASP A 133 -28.14 19.88 1.80
N VAL A 134 -28.55 20.51 0.71
CA VAL A 134 -27.66 21.04 -0.34
C VAL A 134 -26.68 22.09 0.22
N LYS A 135 -27.06 22.86 1.23
CA LYS A 135 -26.19 23.85 1.90
C LYS A 135 -25.01 23.23 2.64
N ASP A 136 -25.10 21.95 3.03
CA ASP A 136 -24.09 21.26 3.81
C ASP A 136 -23.01 20.58 2.95
N ILE A 137 -23.21 20.49 1.61
CA ILE A 137 -22.30 19.77 0.70
C ILE A 137 -20.87 20.29 0.82
N ALA A 138 -20.67 21.59 0.66
CA ALA A 138 -19.33 22.18 0.60
C ALA A 138 -18.55 21.99 1.92
N LEU A 139 -19.21 22.22 3.07
CA LEU A 139 -18.61 22.02 4.38
C LEU A 139 -18.31 20.53 4.64
N THR A 140 -19.21 19.63 4.26
CA THR A 140 -19.05 18.19 4.41
C THR A 140 -17.87 17.69 3.58
N MET A 141 -17.74 18.11 2.34
CA MET A 141 -16.62 17.73 1.47
C MET A 141 -15.29 18.27 2.03
N LYS A 142 -15.26 19.52 2.49
CA LYS A 142 -14.05 20.06 3.15
C LYS A 142 -13.63 19.22 4.36
N LYS A 143 -14.59 18.84 5.21
CA LYS A 143 -14.34 17.94 6.36
C LYS A 143 -13.87 16.56 5.92
N ALA A 144 -14.49 15.97 4.91
CA ALA A 144 -14.15 14.64 4.41
C ALA A 144 -12.68 14.58 3.94
N PHE A 145 -12.26 15.52 3.10
CA PHE A 145 -10.88 15.60 2.63
C PHE A 145 -9.88 15.91 3.75
N TYR A 146 -10.24 16.81 4.67
CA TYR A 146 -9.40 17.12 5.83
C TYR A 146 -9.18 15.89 6.71
N ILE A 147 -10.26 15.14 7.04
CA ILE A 147 -10.17 13.92 7.85
C ILE A 147 -9.37 12.84 7.12
N ALA A 148 -9.62 12.66 5.80
CA ALA A 148 -8.95 11.63 5.03
C ALA A 148 -7.42 11.75 5.06
N ARG A 149 -6.88 12.97 4.94
CA ARG A 149 -5.43 13.22 4.79
C ARG A 149 -4.69 13.62 6.06
N SER A 150 -5.38 14.02 7.13
CA SER A 150 -4.74 14.54 8.35
C SER A 150 -4.59 13.49 9.45
N GLY A 151 -3.63 13.67 10.36
CA GLY A 151 -3.28 12.67 11.36
C GLY A 151 -2.86 11.35 10.68
N ARG A 152 -3.28 10.20 11.20
CA ARG A 152 -3.18 8.95 10.47
C ARG A 152 -4.17 8.96 9.32
N PRO A 153 -3.73 8.92 8.04
CA PRO A 153 -4.64 8.96 6.90
C PRO A 153 -5.61 7.78 6.86
N GLY A 154 -6.66 7.88 6.05
CA GLY A 154 -7.59 6.78 5.84
C GLY A 154 -8.85 7.17 5.09
N PRO A 155 -9.71 6.21 4.73
CA PRO A 155 -10.91 6.43 3.95
C PRO A 155 -12.01 7.14 4.73
N VAL A 156 -12.73 8.02 4.03
CA VAL A 156 -13.94 8.69 4.48
C VAL A 156 -15.04 8.43 3.47
N LEU A 157 -16.22 8.02 3.95
CA LEU A 157 -17.39 7.82 3.11
C LEU A 157 -18.30 9.05 3.15
N VAL A 158 -18.84 9.43 1.99
CA VAL A 158 -19.84 10.49 1.84
C VAL A 158 -21.04 9.93 1.10
N ASP A 159 -22.12 9.70 1.83
CA ASP A 159 -23.39 9.19 1.30
C ASP A 159 -24.25 10.35 0.83
N PHE A 160 -24.64 10.36 -0.46
CA PHE A 160 -25.15 11.52 -1.17
C PHE A 160 -26.53 11.26 -1.79
N PRO A 161 -27.63 11.59 -1.08
CA PRO A 161 -29.00 11.34 -1.53
C PRO A 161 -29.36 12.05 -2.83
N LYS A 162 -30.19 11.37 -3.64
CA LYS A 162 -30.59 11.84 -4.99
C LYS A 162 -31.33 13.17 -4.99
N ASP A 163 -32.21 13.41 -4.04
CA ASP A 163 -32.93 14.68 -3.89
C ASP A 163 -32.00 15.84 -3.54
N VAL A 164 -30.97 15.60 -2.72
CA VAL A 164 -29.96 16.61 -2.40
C VAL A 164 -29.09 16.94 -3.62
N GLN A 165 -28.81 15.96 -4.50
CA GLN A 165 -28.09 16.20 -5.76
C GLN A 165 -28.86 17.15 -6.68
N MET A 166 -30.20 17.08 -6.68
CA MET A 166 -31.09 17.89 -7.51
C MET A 166 -31.40 19.27 -6.91
N ALA A 167 -31.33 19.40 -5.59
CA ALA A 167 -31.69 20.63 -4.88
C ALA A 167 -30.76 21.79 -5.27
N GLN A 168 -31.36 23.01 -5.38
CA GLN A 168 -30.61 24.22 -5.74
C GLN A 168 -30.02 24.90 -4.51
N GLY A 169 -28.73 25.18 -4.53
CA GLY A 169 -28.01 25.83 -3.44
C GLY A 169 -27.02 26.90 -3.91
N GLU A 170 -26.53 27.69 -2.97
CA GLU A 170 -25.45 28.62 -3.23
C GLU A 170 -24.11 27.93 -2.92
N PHE A 171 -23.17 28.02 -3.86
CA PHE A 171 -21.84 27.46 -3.68
C PHE A 171 -20.94 28.44 -2.95
N HIS A 172 -20.50 28.04 -1.77
CA HIS A 172 -19.43 28.70 -1.01
C HIS A 172 -18.52 27.63 -0.41
N TYR A 173 -17.25 27.57 -0.84
CA TYR A 173 -16.29 26.58 -0.35
C TYR A 173 -15.47 27.21 0.80
N PRO A 174 -15.50 26.63 2.02
CA PRO A 174 -14.76 27.19 3.16
C PRO A 174 -13.25 27.07 2.95
N ALA A 175 -12.51 28.14 3.29
CA ALA A 175 -11.06 28.14 3.22
C ALA A 175 -10.45 27.14 4.22
N GLU A 176 -11.00 27.14 5.44
CA GLU A 176 -10.54 26.29 6.56
C GLU A 176 -11.70 25.54 7.17
N VAL A 177 -11.40 24.49 7.92
CA VAL A 177 -12.39 23.74 8.69
C VAL A 177 -11.86 23.43 10.08
N GLU A 178 -12.66 23.70 11.09
CA GLU A 178 -12.43 23.24 12.45
C GLU A 178 -13.42 22.11 12.77
N ILE A 179 -12.90 21.00 13.31
CA ILE A 179 -13.70 19.84 13.72
C ILE A 179 -13.53 19.65 15.22
N ARG A 180 -14.67 19.82 15.94
CA ARG A 180 -14.67 19.63 17.40
C ARG A 180 -14.15 18.23 17.76
N GLY A 181 -13.15 18.17 18.64
CA GLY A 181 -12.58 16.90 19.12
C GLY A 181 -11.60 16.23 18.15
N TYR A 182 -11.35 16.79 16.95
CA TYR A 182 -10.36 16.26 16.02
C TYR A 182 -9.21 17.26 15.84
N LYS A 183 -8.14 17.07 16.61
CA LYS A 183 -6.92 17.92 16.63
C LYS A 183 -5.69 17.03 16.56
N PRO A 184 -5.26 16.60 15.36
CA PRO A 184 -4.06 15.76 15.21
C PRO A 184 -2.83 16.49 15.77
N ASN A 185 -2.02 15.79 16.56
CA ASN A 185 -0.75 16.33 17.02
C ASN A 185 0.32 16.10 15.93
N LEU A 186 0.70 17.17 15.26
CA LEU A 186 1.64 17.10 14.14
C LEU A 186 3.09 17.41 14.56
N SER A 187 3.33 17.89 15.78
CA SER A 187 4.67 18.32 16.19
C SER A 187 5.21 17.47 17.34
N GLY A 188 6.34 16.79 17.09
CA GLY A 188 7.05 16.02 18.10
C GLY A 188 7.57 16.91 19.25
N HIS A 189 7.39 16.43 20.49
CA HIS A 189 7.80 17.20 21.68
C HIS A 189 9.33 17.31 21.78
N PRO A 190 9.92 18.54 21.85
CA PRO A 190 11.38 18.73 21.77
C PRO A 190 12.20 17.95 22.80
N ARG A 191 11.73 17.86 24.06
CA ARG A 191 12.42 17.07 25.11
C ARG A 191 12.42 15.57 24.82
N GLN A 192 11.39 15.05 24.16
CA GLN A 192 11.35 13.64 23.77
C GLN A 192 12.32 13.37 22.61
N VAL A 193 12.42 14.30 21.65
CA VAL A 193 13.40 14.24 20.56
C VAL A 193 14.84 14.27 21.10
N GLU A 194 15.13 15.19 22.03
CA GLU A 194 16.45 15.27 22.69
C GLU A 194 16.80 13.94 23.41
N LYS A 195 15.84 13.40 24.19
CA LYS A 195 16.00 12.13 24.89
C LYS A 195 16.19 10.96 23.90
N ALA A 196 15.48 10.97 22.77
CA ALA A 196 15.63 9.93 21.74
C ALA A 196 17.05 9.92 21.16
N VAL A 197 17.59 11.07 20.77
CA VAL A 197 18.96 11.18 20.25
C VAL A 197 19.96 10.75 21.33
N ALA A 198 19.79 11.14 22.58
CA ALA A 198 20.66 10.70 23.68
C ALA A 198 20.60 9.18 23.88
N MET A 199 19.41 8.55 23.77
CA MET A 199 19.28 7.08 23.85
C MET A 199 19.98 6.40 22.67
N ILE A 200 19.89 6.95 21.47
CA ILE A 200 20.54 6.39 20.27
C ILE A 200 22.07 6.43 20.46
N LEU A 201 22.62 7.58 20.84
CA LEU A 201 24.07 7.73 21.05
C LEU A 201 24.62 6.88 22.20
N GLY A 202 23.78 6.36 23.07
CA GLY A 202 24.16 5.40 24.13
C GLY A 202 23.96 3.94 23.78
N ALA A 203 23.39 3.62 22.62
CA ALA A 203 23.11 2.24 22.20
C ALA A 203 24.35 1.58 21.57
N LYS A 204 24.44 0.25 21.68
CA LYS A 204 25.51 -0.55 21.07
C LYS A 204 25.03 -1.37 19.88
N ARG A 205 23.73 -1.65 19.80
CA ARG A 205 23.08 -2.49 18.78
C ARG A 205 21.76 -1.85 18.31
N PRO A 206 21.77 -0.57 17.89
CA PRO A 206 20.56 0.09 17.45
C PRO A 206 20.09 -0.42 16.08
N VAL A 207 18.76 -0.42 15.86
CA VAL A 207 18.13 -0.70 14.57
C VAL A 207 16.98 0.29 14.33
N MET A 208 16.90 0.88 13.14
CA MET A 208 15.70 1.61 12.69
C MET A 208 14.72 0.62 12.07
N TYR A 209 13.51 0.59 12.62
CA TYR A 209 12.40 -0.21 12.15
C TYR A 209 11.36 0.70 11.50
N VAL A 210 11.26 0.64 10.17
CA VAL A 210 10.53 1.64 9.37
C VAL A 210 9.24 1.07 8.81
N GLY A 211 8.11 1.70 9.10
CA GLY A 211 6.81 1.35 8.57
C GLY A 211 6.36 2.21 7.39
N GLY A 212 5.20 1.84 6.81
CA GLY A 212 4.59 2.56 5.68
C GLY A 212 4.25 4.02 5.97
N GLY A 213 4.12 4.40 7.24
CA GLY A 213 3.88 5.79 7.61
C GLY A 213 5.04 6.73 7.26
N ALA A 214 6.27 6.22 7.09
CA ALA A 214 7.40 7.02 6.60
C ALA A 214 7.22 7.41 5.12
N VAL A 215 6.68 6.48 4.29
CA VAL A 215 6.32 6.76 2.89
C VAL A 215 5.13 7.72 2.81
N LEU A 216 4.07 7.46 3.59
CA LEU A 216 2.85 8.26 3.58
C LEU A 216 3.11 9.69 4.06
N GLY A 217 3.93 9.85 5.10
CA GLY A 217 4.34 11.15 5.65
C GLY A 217 5.40 11.88 4.83
N GLY A 218 5.91 11.29 3.72
CA GLY A 218 6.91 11.92 2.85
C GLY A 218 8.24 12.20 3.56
N ALA A 219 8.68 11.29 4.43
CA ALA A 219 9.85 11.48 5.30
C ALA A 219 11.07 10.65 4.88
N SER A 220 11.09 10.14 3.63
CA SER A 220 12.15 9.23 3.15
C SER A 220 13.52 9.89 3.09
N ASP A 221 13.58 11.17 2.72
CA ASP A 221 14.83 11.93 2.65
C ASP A 221 15.39 12.17 4.05
N GLU A 222 14.56 12.61 4.99
CA GLU A 222 14.94 12.84 6.39
C GLU A 222 15.34 11.52 7.07
N LEU A 223 14.64 10.42 6.79
CA LEU A 223 14.99 9.08 7.27
C LEU A 223 16.37 8.66 6.77
N THR A 224 16.63 8.80 5.47
CA THR A 224 17.89 8.43 4.85
C THR A 224 19.04 9.26 5.39
N LEU A 225 18.82 10.58 5.51
CA LEU A 225 19.83 11.48 6.08
C LEU A 225 20.15 11.12 7.53
N LEU A 226 19.13 10.89 8.37
CA LEU A 226 19.32 10.54 9.77
C LEU A 226 20.01 9.19 9.94
N ALA A 227 19.60 8.16 9.20
CA ALA A 227 20.17 6.83 9.25
C ALA A 227 21.67 6.85 8.89
N ARG A 228 22.02 7.52 7.79
CA ARG A 228 23.40 7.67 7.35
C ARG A 228 24.24 8.48 8.33
N LYS A 229 23.70 9.59 8.86
CA LYS A 229 24.38 10.42 9.87
C LYS A 229 24.70 9.64 11.15
N LEU A 230 23.79 8.79 11.58
CA LEU A 230 23.93 7.96 12.79
C LEU A 230 24.56 6.60 12.51
N THR A 231 24.82 6.24 11.25
CA THR A 231 25.27 4.91 10.82
C THR A 231 24.42 3.75 11.38
N VAL A 232 23.13 3.98 11.60
CA VAL A 232 22.23 2.98 12.18
C VAL A 232 21.61 2.11 11.08
N PRO A 233 21.68 0.77 11.18
CA PRO A 233 21.06 -0.15 10.23
C PRO A 233 19.54 0.04 10.17
N VAL A 234 18.98 -0.10 8.95
CA VAL A 234 17.56 0.13 8.66
C VAL A 234 16.90 -1.14 8.14
N THR A 235 15.82 -1.55 8.76
CA THR A 235 14.91 -2.58 8.22
C THR A 235 13.52 -1.99 8.00
N THR A 236 12.82 -2.46 6.98
CA THR A 236 11.50 -1.95 6.59
C THR A 236 10.43 -3.02 6.70
N THR A 237 9.20 -2.61 6.99
CA THR A 237 8.03 -3.47 6.76
C THR A 237 7.77 -3.59 5.27
N LEU A 238 6.90 -4.53 4.85
CA LEU A 238 6.39 -4.60 3.48
C LEU A 238 5.89 -3.22 2.98
N MET A 239 5.11 -2.51 3.81
CA MET A 239 4.58 -1.19 3.49
C MET A 239 5.65 -0.07 3.56
N GLY A 240 6.78 -0.34 4.17
CA GLY A 240 7.90 0.59 4.30
C GLY A 240 8.95 0.47 3.18
N LEU A 241 8.83 -0.52 2.30
CA LEU A 241 9.75 -0.71 1.16
C LEU A 241 9.80 0.56 0.31
N GLY A 242 11.02 0.97 -0.06
CA GLY A 242 11.29 2.23 -0.75
C GLY A 242 11.33 3.47 0.14
N ALA A 243 10.96 3.41 1.43
CA ALA A 243 11.18 4.52 2.36
C ALA A 243 12.66 4.81 2.61
N PHE A 244 13.47 3.75 2.58
CA PHE A 244 14.92 3.78 2.63
C PHE A 244 15.46 2.97 1.44
N PRO A 245 16.49 3.45 0.71
CA PRO A 245 17.00 2.73 -0.46
C PRO A 245 17.52 1.34 -0.09
N GLU A 246 16.99 0.28 -0.70
CA GLU A 246 17.46 -1.09 -0.41
C GLU A 246 18.88 -1.36 -0.90
N SER A 247 19.38 -0.55 -1.86
CA SER A 247 20.78 -0.59 -2.33
C SER A 247 21.78 0.02 -1.34
N ASP A 248 21.33 0.72 -0.30
CA ASP A 248 22.20 1.30 0.72
C ASP A 248 22.83 0.21 1.60
N SER A 249 24.09 0.38 1.98
CA SER A 249 24.82 -0.57 2.82
C SER A 249 24.19 -0.78 4.20
N LEU A 250 23.49 0.22 4.72
CA LEU A 250 22.76 0.15 5.98
C LEU A 250 21.42 -0.59 5.87
N SER A 251 20.93 -0.87 4.65
CA SER A 251 19.68 -1.61 4.46
C SER A 251 19.83 -3.07 4.87
N LEU A 252 18.89 -3.55 5.68
CA LEU A 252 18.76 -4.96 6.08
C LEU A 252 17.70 -5.69 5.25
N GLY A 253 16.97 -4.97 4.36
CA GLY A 253 15.79 -5.46 3.65
C GLY A 253 14.56 -5.53 4.55
N MET A 254 13.55 -6.25 4.08
CA MET A 254 12.29 -6.46 4.80
C MET A 254 12.48 -7.41 5.97
N LEU A 255 11.80 -7.14 7.11
CA LEU A 255 11.72 -8.01 8.28
C LEU A 255 10.39 -8.75 8.36
N GLY A 256 10.27 -9.66 9.33
CA GLY A 256 9.04 -10.35 9.68
C GLY A 256 8.94 -11.74 9.08
N MET A 257 7.71 -12.22 8.87
CA MET A 257 7.41 -13.61 8.48
C MET A 257 8.21 -14.08 7.24
N HIS A 258 8.30 -13.26 6.21
CA HIS A 258 9.07 -13.51 4.99
C HIS A 258 10.26 -12.54 4.85
N GLY A 259 10.69 -11.99 5.97
CA GLY A 259 11.83 -11.09 6.02
C GLY A 259 13.18 -11.80 5.86
N SER A 260 14.24 -11.01 5.63
CA SER A 260 15.60 -11.54 5.57
C SER A 260 16.03 -12.10 6.93
N TYR A 261 16.88 -13.13 6.89
CA TYR A 261 17.52 -13.65 8.11
C TYR A 261 18.22 -12.53 8.89
N CYS A 262 18.96 -11.70 8.18
CA CYS A 262 19.69 -10.58 8.75
C CYS A 262 18.79 -9.57 9.47
N ALA A 263 17.67 -9.16 8.86
CA ALA A 263 16.73 -8.22 9.45
C ALA A 263 16.10 -8.77 10.73
N ASN A 264 15.64 -10.02 10.69
CA ASN A 264 15.03 -10.68 11.84
C ASN A 264 16.01 -10.88 13.00
N MET A 265 17.26 -11.27 12.70
CA MET A 265 18.32 -11.41 13.71
C MET A 265 18.75 -10.06 14.29
N ALA A 266 18.82 -9.01 13.46
CA ALA A 266 19.13 -7.67 13.93
C ALA A 266 18.05 -7.15 14.89
N MET A 267 16.77 -7.36 14.58
CA MET A 267 15.67 -7.00 15.48
C MET A 267 15.72 -7.78 16.81
N THR A 268 15.99 -9.09 16.74
CA THR A 268 16.01 -9.95 17.94
C THR A 268 17.17 -9.60 18.87
N ASN A 269 18.34 -9.24 18.34
CA ASN A 269 19.57 -8.99 19.11
C ASN A 269 19.85 -7.50 19.37
N SER A 270 18.95 -6.60 18.98
CA SER A 270 19.09 -5.18 19.22
C SER A 270 18.96 -4.82 20.69
N ASP A 271 19.65 -3.76 21.12
CA ASP A 271 19.47 -3.13 22.44
C ASP A 271 18.59 -1.86 22.36
N LEU A 272 18.40 -1.33 21.15
CA LEU A 272 17.52 -0.19 20.88
C LEU A 272 16.83 -0.31 19.52
N ILE A 273 15.51 -0.25 19.51
CA ILE A 273 14.69 -0.14 18.30
C ILE A 273 14.17 1.29 18.18
N ILE A 274 14.43 1.91 17.03
CA ILE A 274 13.84 3.19 16.64
C ILE A 274 12.71 2.87 15.66
N ALA A 275 11.49 2.74 16.16
CA ALA A 275 10.31 2.46 15.34
C ALA A 275 9.80 3.77 14.72
N VAL A 276 9.91 3.87 13.40
CA VAL A 276 9.54 5.04 12.60
C VAL A 276 8.24 4.76 11.87
N ALA A 277 7.14 5.31 12.37
CA ALA A 277 5.80 5.21 11.80
C ALA A 277 5.40 3.75 11.43
N ALA A 278 5.60 2.84 12.39
CA ALA A 278 5.35 1.40 12.27
C ALA A 278 4.43 0.91 13.40
N ARG A 279 3.49 0.02 13.08
CA ARG A 279 2.42 -0.39 14.02
C ARG A 279 2.67 -1.69 14.78
N PHE A 280 3.80 -2.37 14.56
CA PHE A 280 4.12 -3.65 15.21
C PHE A 280 3.03 -4.71 15.02
N ASP A 281 2.68 -5.03 13.77
CA ASP A 281 1.71 -6.08 13.48
C ASP A 281 2.28 -7.49 13.67
N ASP A 282 1.39 -8.48 13.68
CA ASP A 282 1.72 -9.89 13.96
C ASP A 282 2.65 -10.51 12.90
N ARG A 283 2.61 -10.05 11.64
CA ARG A 283 3.48 -10.54 10.56
C ARG A 283 4.94 -10.08 10.75
N VAL A 284 5.13 -9.01 11.52
CA VAL A 284 6.45 -8.47 11.85
C VAL A 284 6.95 -8.97 13.20
N THR A 285 6.08 -8.98 14.23
CA THR A 285 6.52 -9.31 15.59
C THR A 285 6.66 -10.81 15.85
N GLY A 286 5.93 -11.64 15.11
CA GLY A 286 5.80 -13.04 15.46
C GLY A 286 5.32 -13.19 16.92
N LYS A 287 5.95 -14.05 17.70
CA LYS A 287 5.62 -14.28 19.13
C LYS A 287 6.04 -13.07 19.98
N LEU A 288 5.06 -12.30 20.45
CA LEU A 288 5.29 -11.05 21.19
C LEU A 288 6.18 -11.21 22.42
N SER A 289 6.10 -12.33 23.16
CA SER A 289 6.90 -12.56 24.37
C SER A 289 8.40 -12.70 24.11
N THR A 290 8.79 -12.96 22.87
CA THR A 290 10.18 -13.13 22.46
C THR A 290 10.64 -12.06 21.46
N PHE A 291 9.76 -11.11 21.12
CA PHE A 291 10.08 -10.03 20.21
C PHE A 291 11.06 -9.03 20.87
N ALA A 292 12.27 -8.93 20.33
CA ALA A 292 13.31 -8.00 20.77
C ALA A 292 13.45 -7.88 22.31
N PRO A 293 13.71 -9.00 23.02
CA PRO A 293 13.55 -9.08 24.49
C PRO A 293 14.50 -8.17 25.26
N HIS A 294 15.61 -7.72 24.63
CA HIS A 294 16.63 -6.89 25.23
C HIS A 294 16.56 -5.42 24.84
N ALA A 295 15.71 -5.09 23.85
CA ALA A 295 15.66 -3.75 23.28
C ALA A 295 14.80 -2.79 24.10
N LYS A 296 15.28 -1.56 24.26
CA LYS A 296 14.42 -0.40 24.50
C LYS A 296 13.78 0.03 23.18
N ILE A 297 12.58 0.60 23.25
CA ILE A 297 11.83 1.00 22.06
C ILE A 297 11.51 2.50 22.11
N ILE A 298 12.04 3.24 21.13
CA ILE A 298 11.57 4.59 20.76
C ILE A 298 10.49 4.38 19.68
N HIS A 299 9.30 4.92 19.88
CA HIS A 299 8.21 4.80 18.92
C HIS A 299 7.71 6.17 18.47
N ILE A 300 7.96 6.48 17.19
CA ILE A 300 7.54 7.70 16.51
C ILE A 300 6.29 7.36 15.70
N ASP A 301 5.17 7.96 16.03
CA ASP A 301 3.91 7.77 15.31
C ASP A 301 3.01 9.01 15.42
N VAL A 302 2.26 9.31 14.37
CA VAL A 302 1.27 10.40 14.36
C VAL A 302 -0.01 10.02 15.12
N ASP A 303 -0.28 8.71 15.23
CA ASP A 303 -1.46 8.15 15.90
C ASP A 303 -1.11 7.72 17.33
N PRO A 304 -1.56 8.46 18.36
CA PRO A 304 -1.29 8.10 19.74
C PRO A 304 -1.88 6.74 20.14
N THR A 305 -2.90 6.25 19.42
CA THR A 305 -3.54 4.95 19.69
C THR A 305 -2.69 3.76 19.24
N SER A 306 -1.73 3.97 18.36
CA SER A 306 -0.73 2.97 17.94
C SER A 306 0.35 2.76 19.01
N ILE A 307 0.60 3.76 19.85
CA ILE A 307 1.65 3.70 20.88
C ILE A 307 1.27 2.70 21.99
N LYS A 308 2.18 1.76 22.28
CA LYS A 308 1.98 0.69 23.28
C LYS A 308 0.81 -0.27 23.00
N LYS A 309 0.30 -0.28 21.78
CA LYS A 309 -0.82 -1.16 21.43
C LYS A 309 -0.43 -2.64 21.48
N ASN A 310 0.70 -3.01 20.89
CA ASN A 310 1.13 -4.40 20.75
C ASN A 310 2.42 -4.70 21.52
N VAL A 311 3.31 -3.72 21.68
CA VAL A 311 4.61 -3.88 22.35
C VAL A 311 4.81 -2.81 23.43
N ARG A 312 5.70 -3.08 24.40
CA ARG A 312 6.13 -2.08 25.36
C ARG A 312 6.95 -1.00 24.65
N VAL A 313 6.70 0.26 24.97
CA VAL A 313 7.43 1.42 24.45
C VAL A 313 8.06 2.19 25.61
N ASP A 314 9.38 2.43 25.53
CA ASP A 314 10.14 3.17 26.54
C ASP A 314 10.09 4.68 26.32
N LEU A 315 10.11 5.11 25.06
CA LEU A 315 10.02 6.53 24.70
C LEU A 315 9.03 6.73 23.53
N PRO A 316 7.80 7.18 23.79
CA PRO A 316 6.87 7.56 22.74
C PRO A 316 7.17 8.98 22.24
N ILE A 317 7.05 9.19 20.91
CA ILE A 317 7.07 10.52 20.28
C ILE A 317 5.86 10.62 19.36
N VAL A 318 4.81 11.30 19.84
CA VAL A 318 3.61 11.54 19.02
C VAL A 318 3.83 12.79 18.18
N GLY A 319 3.76 12.65 16.86
CA GLY A 319 3.95 13.75 15.92
C GLY A 319 4.07 13.25 14.47
N ASP A 320 4.04 14.19 13.55
CA ASP A 320 4.34 13.92 12.14
C ASP A 320 5.78 13.40 12.00
N VAL A 321 5.94 12.34 11.23
CA VAL A 321 7.23 11.64 11.11
C VAL A 321 8.31 12.53 10.51
N LYS A 322 7.97 13.35 9.52
CA LYS A 322 8.92 14.28 8.88
C LYS A 322 9.38 15.36 9.85
N ASP A 323 8.45 15.97 10.60
CA ASP A 323 8.77 16.95 11.66
C ASP A 323 9.69 16.35 12.73
N VAL A 324 9.38 15.14 13.20
CA VAL A 324 10.18 14.48 14.24
C VAL A 324 11.58 14.15 13.74
N LEU A 325 11.72 13.54 12.55
CA LEU A 325 13.02 13.19 11.98
C LEU A 325 13.87 14.43 11.69
N THR A 326 13.28 15.52 11.17
CA THR A 326 13.95 16.79 10.97
C THR A 326 14.52 17.34 12.30
N LYS A 327 13.74 17.31 13.37
CA LYS A 327 14.20 17.73 14.71
C LYS A 327 15.30 16.81 15.25
N MET A 328 15.22 15.51 14.98
CA MET A 328 16.26 14.56 15.40
C MET A 328 17.57 14.81 14.66
N ILE A 329 17.53 15.16 13.37
CA ILE A 329 18.73 15.56 12.60
C ILE A 329 19.38 16.78 13.22
N VAL A 330 18.61 17.84 13.49
CA VAL A 330 19.12 19.06 14.15
C VAL A 330 19.71 18.77 15.52
N GLN A 331 19.09 17.86 16.28
CA GLN A 331 19.60 17.47 17.59
C GLN A 331 20.86 16.60 17.50
N ALA A 332 20.98 15.76 16.49
CA ALA A 332 22.19 14.99 16.20
C ALA A 332 23.36 15.93 15.84
N ASP A 333 23.10 16.98 15.04
CA ASP A 333 24.11 17.98 14.69
C ASP A 333 24.71 18.70 15.91
N LYS A 334 23.91 18.96 16.94
CA LYS A 334 24.41 19.54 18.20
C LYS A 334 25.34 18.62 18.99
N ASN A 335 25.38 17.31 18.64
CA ASN A 335 26.19 16.29 19.28
C ASN A 335 27.32 15.75 18.37
N ASN A 336 27.78 16.52 17.37
CA ASN A 336 28.75 16.07 16.37
C ASN A 336 30.01 15.45 16.96
N GLU A 337 30.52 15.95 18.08
CA GLU A 337 31.69 15.38 18.77
C GLU A 337 31.48 13.92 19.21
N LYS A 338 30.24 13.56 19.59
CA LYS A 338 29.87 12.22 20.03
C LYS A 338 29.56 11.28 18.86
N LEU A 339 29.25 11.81 17.67
CA LEU A 339 28.86 11.00 16.52
C LEU A 339 30.01 10.15 16.00
N ALA A 340 31.22 10.67 15.97
CA ALA A 340 32.41 9.92 15.53
C ALA A 340 32.68 8.72 16.45
N ASP A 341 32.67 8.96 17.77
CA ASP A 341 32.85 7.90 18.77
C ASP A 341 31.72 6.86 18.71
N PHE A 342 30.48 7.32 18.53
CA PHE A 342 29.31 6.45 18.39
C PHE A 342 29.42 5.56 17.13
N SER A 343 29.76 6.16 15.98
CA SER A 343 29.93 5.41 14.73
C SER A 343 31.02 4.33 14.86
N ALA A 344 32.15 4.67 15.48
CA ALA A 344 33.22 3.71 15.75
C ALA A 344 32.79 2.58 16.71
N ALA A 345 31.97 2.91 17.70
CA ALA A 345 31.43 1.93 18.66
C ALA A 345 30.44 0.94 18.03
N LEU A 346 29.85 1.26 16.87
CA LEU A 346 28.94 0.36 16.13
C LEU A 346 29.66 -0.66 15.23
N GLU A 347 30.97 -0.57 15.02
CA GLU A 347 31.72 -1.46 14.13
C GLU A 347 31.52 -2.97 14.45
N PRO A 348 31.55 -3.41 15.73
CA PRO A 348 31.25 -4.82 16.05
C PRO A 348 29.83 -5.23 15.63
N TRP A 349 28.85 -4.32 15.76
CA TRP A 349 27.46 -4.55 15.36
C TRP A 349 27.31 -4.68 13.84
N HIS A 350 27.95 -3.82 13.07
CA HIS A 350 28.01 -3.90 11.61
C HIS A 350 28.70 -5.17 11.13
N THR A 351 29.76 -5.60 11.80
CA THR A 351 30.48 -6.84 11.50
C THR A 351 29.59 -8.05 11.69
N GLU A 352 28.85 -8.12 12.80
CA GLU A 352 27.92 -9.20 13.09
C GLU A 352 26.77 -9.26 12.06
N ILE A 353 26.16 -8.12 11.74
CA ILE A 353 25.14 -7.98 10.68
C ILE A 353 25.67 -8.46 9.33
N THR A 354 26.87 -8.04 8.96
CA THR A 354 27.51 -8.43 7.70
C THR A 354 27.76 -9.94 7.63
N SER A 355 28.12 -10.55 8.76
CA SER A 355 28.25 -12.00 8.89
C SER A 355 26.91 -12.72 8.60
N TRP A 356 25.82 -12.23 9.16
CA TRP A 356 24.48 -12.79 8.89
C TRP A 356 24.05 -12.65 7.44
N LYS A 357 24.29 -11.48 6.81
CA LYS A 357 24.01 -11.26 5.38
C LYS A 357 24.77 -12.26 4.50
N LYS A 358 26.04 -12.53 4.82
CA LYS A 358 26.88 -13.48 4.05
C LYS A 358 26.47 -14.94 4.28
N LYS A 359 26.10 -15.29 5.52
CA LYS A 359 25.79 -16.68 5.88
C LYS A 359 24.43 -17.13 5.38
N HIS A 360 23.45 -16.23 5.35
CA HIS A 360 22.07 -16.51 4.97
C HIS A 360 21.54 -15.39 4.04
N PRO A 361 22.07 -15.28 2.81
CA PRO A 361 21.52 -14.35 1.83
C PRO A 361 20.11 -14.77 1.46
N ILE A 362 19.29 -13.82 0.99
CA ILE A 362 18.08 -14.15 0.25
C ILE A 362 18.53 -14.54 -1.16
N ASP A 363 18.45 -15.82 -1.45
CA ASP A 363 18.97 -16.40 -2.68
C ASP A 363 18.09 -17.56 -3.15
N TYR A 364 18.32 -18.03 -4.37
CA TYR A 364 17.65 -19.19 -4.95
C TYR A 364 18.59 -19.93 -5.92
N VAL A 365 18.32 -21.19 -6.15
CA VAL A 365 19.07 -21.98 -7.13
C VAL A 365 18.37 -21.87 -8.49
N GLN A 366 19.06 -21.27 -9.46
CA GLN A 366 18.56 -21.16 -10.83
C GLN A 366 18.42 -22.55 -11.46
N SER A 367 17.37 -22.72 -12.24
CA SER A 367 17.11 -23.94 -13.01
C SER A 367 17.33 -23.67 -14.51
N SER A 368 17.87 -24.67 -15.22
CA SER A 368 18.00 -24.60 -16.68
C SER A 368 16.72 -25.04 -17.42
N THR A 369 15.77 -25.64 -16.73
CA THR A 369 14.56 -26.22 -17.35
C THR A 369 13.26 -25.59 -16.89
N THR A 370 13.25 -24.97 -15.70
CA THR A 370 12.04 -24.45 -15.07
C THR A 370 12.23 -23.00 -14.68
N ILE A 371 11.28 -22.14 -15.01
CA ILE A 371 11.33 -20.72 -14.64
C ILE A 371 11.16 -20.59 -13.12
N LYS A 372 12.13 -19.96 -12.47
CA LYS A 372 12.06 -19.54 -11.07
C LYS A 372 11.39 -18.17 -10.98
N PRO A 373 10.40 -17.96 -10.09
CA PRO A 373 9.73 -16.66 -9.95
C PRO A 373 10.71 -15.54 -9.55
N GLN A 374 11.70 -15.85 -8.72
CA GLN A 374 12.75 -14.93 -8.31
C GLN A 374 13.54 -14.41 -9.52
N PHE A 375 13.86 -15.28 -10.48
CA PHE A 375 14.56 -14.93 -11.72
C PHE A 375 13.75 -13.96 -12.56
N VAL A 376 12.45 -14.19 -12.71
CA VAL A 376 11.56 -13.27 -13.44
C VAL A 376 11.57 -11.88 -12.79
N ILE A 377 11.46 -11.81 -11.46
CA ILE A 377 11.41 -10.53 -10.73
C ILE A 377 12.75 -9.79 -10.80
N GLN A 378 13.88 -10.47 -10.67
CA GLN A 378 15.20 -9.87 -10.84
C GLN A 378 15.40 -9.32 -12.25
N LYS A 379 15.04 -10.10 -13.28
CA LYS A 379 15.10 -9.65 -14.68
C LYS A 379 14.15 -8.50 -14.95
N LEU A 380 12.98 -8.51 -14.35
CA LEU A 380 12.04 -7.40 -14.44
C LEU A 380 12.64 -6.12 -13.83
N ARG A 381 13.32 -6.22 -12.66
CA ARG A 381 14.01 -5.07 -12.03
C ARG A 381 15.17 -4.54 -12.89
N GLU A 382 15.96 -5.45 -13.47
CA GLU A 382 17.09 -5.09 -14.34
C GLU A 382 16.67 -4.36 -15.62
N LEU A 383 15.49 -4.68 -16.16
CA LEU A 383 14.99 -4.18 -17.45
C LEU A 383 13.96 -3.05 -17.30
N SER A 384 13.44 -2.82 -16.11
CA SER A 384 12.48 -1.74 -15.84
C SER A 384 13.17 -0.41 -15.52
N ASP A 385 12.43 0.69 -15.66
CA ASP A 385 12.89 2.01 -15.29
C ASP A 385 13.18 2.10 -13.78
N ASP A 386 14.14 2.94 -13.40
CA ASP A 386 14.53 3.14 -11.99
C ASP A 386 13.41 3.71 -11.11
N ASP A 387 12.42 4.33 -11.70
CA ASP A 387 11.26 4.89 -11.03
C ASP A 387 9.94 4.20 -11.43
N ALA A 388 10.04 3.01 -12.04
CA ALA A 388 8.87 2.20 -12.35
C ALA A 388 8.00 2.00 -11.10
N ILE A 389 6.68 2.07 -11.27
CA ILE A 389 5.72 1.80 -10.21
C ILE A 389 5.31 0.33 -10.31
N ILE A 390 5.56 -0.41 -9.25
CA ILE A 390 5.22 -1.82 -9.15
C ILE A 390 3.97 -1.97 -8.27
N SER A 391 2.92 -2.51 -8.85
CA SER A 391 1.77 -3.00 -8.08
C SER A 391 1.88 -4.51 -7.90
N THR A 392 1.48 -5.04 -6.76
CA THR A 392 1.38 -6.48 -6.59
C THR A 392 -0.04 -6.91 -6.23
N ASP A 393 -0.46 -8.05 -6.74
CA ASP A 393 -1.54 -8.79 -6.11
C ASP A 393 -1.04 -9.51 -4.85
N VAL A 394 -1.89 -10.28 -4.17
CA VAL A 394 -1.56 -10.91 -2.89
C VAL A 394 -1.34 -12.41 -3.04
N GLY A 395 -0.18 -12.88 -2.58
CA GLY A 395 0.24 -14.29 -2.66
C GLY A 395 1.76 -14.43 -2.60
N GLN A 396 2.29 -15.57 -3.09
CA GLN A 396 3.75 -15.82 -3.14
C GLN A 396 4.47 -14.75 -3.99
N HIS A 397 3.87 -14.36 -5.12
CA HIS A 397 4.41 -13.32 -6.01
C HIS A 397 4.62 -11.98 -5.30
N GLN A 398 3.76 -11.60 -4.36
CA GLN A 398 3.92 -10.40 -3.53
C GLN A 398 5.20 -10.47 -2.68
N MET A 399 5.42 -11.61 -2.04
CA MET A 399 6.58 -11.81 -1.17
C MET A 399 7.88 -11.93 -1.97
N TRP A 400 7.88 -12.66 -3.10
CA TRP A 400 9.04 -12.69 -3.99
C TRP A 400 9.37 -11.30 -4.55
N THR A 401 8.35 -10.49 -4.89
CA THR A 401 8.56 -9.10 -5.31
C THR A 401 9.21 -8.28 -4.19
N ALA A 402 8.72 -8.40 -2.96
CA ALA A 402 9.29 -7.72 -1.81
C ALA A 402 10.74 -8.14 -1.49
N GLN A 403 11.13 -9.39 -1.84
CA GLN A 403 12.45 -9.94 -1.58
C GLN A 403 13.47 -9.67 -2.70
N PHE A 404 13.02 -9.61 -3.97
CA PHE A 404 13.94 -9.64 -5.13
C PHE A 404 13.84 -8.44 -6.06
N PHE A 405 12.84 -7.54 -5.94
CA PHE A 405 12.72 -6.39 -6.85
C PHE A 405 13.67 -5.23 -6.50
N GLN A 406 14.04 -5.05 -5.25
CA GLN A 406 14.89 -3.97 -4.74
C GLN A 406 14.31 -2.55 -4.96
N PHE A 407 13.60 -2.04 -3.97
CA PHE A 407 12.96 -0.72 -4.01
C PHE A 407 13.88 0.37 -3.45
N ASN A 408 14.23 1.35 -4.28
CA ASN A 408 15.13 2.45 -3.93
C ASN A 408 14.43 3.81 -3.78
N LYS A 409 13.16 3.91 -4.19
CA LYS A 409 12.40 5.16 -4.16
C LYS A 409 11.05 4.97 -3.44
N PRO A 410 10.59 5.97 -2.68
CA PRO A 410 9.27 5.90 -2.05
C PRO A 410 8.15 5.93 -3.11
N ARG A 411 6.99 5.38 -2.76
CA ARG A 411 5.78 5.33 -3.58
C ARG A 411 5.93 4.56 -4.90
N THR A 412 6.92 3.68 -4.99
CA THR A 412 7.12 2.80 -6.15
C THR A 412 6.59 1.37 -5.92
N LEU A 413 6.19 1.02 -4.71
CA LEU A 413 5.48 -0.22 -4.40
C LEU A 413 4.05 0.07 -3.96
N LEU A 414 3.08 -0.53 -4.66
CA LEU A 414 1.65 -0.51 -4.34
C LEU A 414 1.20 -1.93 -4.02
N THR A 415 0.79 -2.18 -2.78
CA THR A 415 0.41 -3.54 -2.36
C THR A 415 -0.59 -3.49 -1.20
N SER A 416 -1.46 -4.49 -1.10
CA SER A 416 -2.35 -4.65 0.04
C SER A 416 -1.63 -5.40 1.16
N GLY A 417 -1.02 -4.68 2.09
CA GLY A 417 -0.22 -5.27 3.17
C GLY A 417 -1.03 -5.65 4.41
N GLY A 418 -1.97 -4.80 4.80
CA GLY A 418 -2.74 -4.99 6.03
C GLY A 418 -3.93 -5.92 5.90
N LEU A 419 -4.72 -5.80 4.84
CA LEU A 419 -5.88 -6.66 4.60
C LEU A 419 -5.50 -7.92 3.78
N GLY A 420 -4.51 -7.80 2.90
CA GLY A 420 -4.08 -8.92 2.04
C GLY A 420 -5.11 -9.25 0.96
N THR A 421 -5.61 -8.25 0.26
CA THR A 421 -6.71 -8.36 -0.70
C THR A 421 -6.24 -8.93 -2.03
N MET A 422 -6.63 -10.15 -2.37
CA MET A 422 -6.49 -10.68 -3.72
C MET A 422 -7.38 -9.90 -4.70
N GLY A 423 -6.90 -9.68 -5.93
CA GLY A 423 -7.56 -8.83 -6.93
C GLY A 423 -7.21 -7.34 -6.83
N TYR A 424 -6.32 -6.95 -5.92
CA TYR A 424 -5.87 -5.57 -5.71
C TYR A 424 -4.93 -5.08 -6.83
N GLY A 425 -4.02 -5.94 -7.30
CA GLY A 425 -2.85 -5.54 -8.10
C GLY A 425 -3.21 -4.78 -9.38
N LEU A 426 -4.02 -5.37 -10.25
CA LEU A 426 -4.38 -4.80 -11.54
C LEU A 426 -5.12 -3.44 -11.42
N PRO A 427 -6.19 -3.29 -10.63
CA PRO A 427 -6.85 -2.01 -10.49
C PRO A 427 -5.99 -0.95 -9.78
N ALA A 428 -5.11 -1.32 -8.84
CA ALA A 428 -4.18 -0.37 -8.24
C ALA A 428 -3.17 0.16 -9.26
N ALA A 429 -2.65 -0.71 -10.15
CA ALA A 429 -1.82 -0.30 -11.28
C ALA A 429 -2.58 0.64 -12.23
N MET A 430 -3.86 0.36 -12.52
CA MET A 430 -4.72 1.25 -13.31
C MET A 430 -4.79 2.66 -12.69
N GLY A 431 -4.96 2.74 -11.38
CA GLY A 431 -4.98 4.02 -10.65
C GLY A 431 -3.65 4.78 -10.74
N ALA A 432 -2.54 4.08 -10.57
CA ALA A 432 -1.20 4.65 -10.69
C ALA A 432 -0.91 5.14 -12.12
N GLN A 433 -1.27 4.35 -13.13
CA GLN A 433 -1.07 4.73 -14.54
C GLN A 433 -1.93 5.93 -14.94
N ALA A 434 -3.14 6.04 -14.38
CA ALA A 434 -3.98 7.21 -14.61
C ALA A 434 -3.37 8.49 -14.01
N ALA A 435 -2.62 8.37 -12.91
CA ALA A 435 -1.93 9.47 -12.25
C ALA A 435 -0.63 9.87 -12.97
N PHE A 436 0.08 8.90 -13.53
CA PHE A 436 1.40 9.06 -14.14
C PHE A 436 1.42 8.42 -15.55
N PRO A 437 0.84 9.07 -16.57
CA PRO A 437 0.72 8.51 -17.92
C PRO A 437 2.08 8.12 -18.54
N GLU A 438 3.14 8.89 -18.23
CA GLU A 438 4.48 8.72 -18.81
C GLU A 438 5.38 7.75 -18.04
N ARG A 439 4.97 7.31 -16.84
CA ARG A 439 5.76 6.38 -16.05
C ARG A 439 5.43 4.95 -16.38
N GLN A 440 6.43 4.11 -16.33
CA GLN A 440 6.25 2.67 -16.43
C GLN A 440 5.52 2.14 -15.19
N VAL A 441 4.36 1.51 -15.40
CA VAL A 441 3.57 0.87 -14.33
C VAL A 441 3.43 -0.62 -14.63
N ILE A 442 3.85 -1.45 -13.69
CA ILE A 442 3.88 -2.90 -13.82
C ILE A 442 3.07 -3.50 -12.66
N THR A 443 2.17 -4.42 -12.96
CA THR A 443 1.51 -5.22 -11.92
C THR A 443 2.02 -6.65 -11.96
N ILE A 444 2.39 -7.20 -10.79
CA ILE A 444 2.86 -8.58 -10.63
C ILE A 444 1.78 -9.37 -9.90
N CYS A 445 1.20 -10.34 -10.59
CA CYS A 445 0.06 -11.11 -10.13
C CYS A 445 0.35 -12.62 -10.16
N GLY A 446 -0.37 -13.38 -9.35
CA GLY A 446 -0.54 -14.82 -9.56
C GLY A 446 -1.75 -15.09 -10.48
N ASP A 447 -1.80 -16.29 -11.05
CA ASP A 447 -2.91 -16.75 -11.89
C ASP A 447 -4.27 -16.74 -11.16
N GLY A 448 -4.29 -16.93 -9.83
CA GLY A 448 -5.52 -16.84 -9.05
C GLY A 448 -5.96 -15.40 -8.78
N GLY A 449 -5.03 -14.52 -8.42
CA GLY A 449 -5.36 -13.13 -8.06
C GLY A 449 -5.80 -12.28 -9.24
N VAL A 450 -5.13 -12.40 -10.39
CA VAL A 450 -5.46 -11.64 -11.61
C VAL A 450 -6.89 -11.86 -12.08
N GLN A 451 -7.42 -13.07 -11.91
CA GLN A 451 -8.79 -13.42 -12.34
C GLN A 451 -9.88 -12.67 -11.58
N MET A 452 -9.61 -12.19 -10.36
CA MET A 452 -10.61 -11.52 -9.53
C MET A 452 -11.02 -10.15 -10.08
N ASN A 453 -10.14 -9.48 -10.85
CA ASN A 453 -10.41 -8.19 -11.48
C ASN A 453 -9.91 -8.11 -12.93
N ILE A 454 -9.80 -9.25 -13.62
CA ILE A 454 -9.30 -9.31 -15.00
C ILE A 454 -10.14 -8.50 -15.99
N GLN A 455 -11.42 -8.27 -15.70
CA GLN A 455 -12.32 -7.43 -16.50
C GLN A 455 -11.80 -5.99 -16.66
N GLU A 456 -10.92 -5.53 -15.78
CA GLU A 456 -10.33 -4.19 -15.87
C GLU A 456 -9.35 -4.04 -17.06
N MET A 457 -8.99 -5.14 -17.73
CA MET A 457 -8.34 -5.10 -19.03
C MET A 457 -9.12 -4.24 -20.03
N ALA A 458 -10.46 -4.35 -20.03
CA ALA A 458 -11.31 -3.50 -20.85
C ALA A 458 -11.16 -2.00 -20.50
N THR A 459 -11.03 -1.69 -19.21
CA THR A 459 -10.82 -0.32 -18.72
C THR A 459 -9.46 0.22 -19.17
N LEU A 460 -8.39 -0.60 -19.08
CA LEU A 460 -7.05 -0.21 -19.52
C LEU A 460 -7.03 0.10 -21.02
N VAL A 461 -7.57 -0.80 -21.84
CA VAL A 461 -7.61 -0.62 -23.30
C VAL A 461 -8.44 0.61 -23.69
N GLN A 462 -9.64 0.74 -23.10
CA GLN A 462 -10.54 1.86 -23.40
C GLN A 462 -9.92 3.24 -23.08
N ASN A 463 -9.09 3.31 -22.04
CA ASN A 463 -8.49 4.57 -21.59
C ASN A 463 -7.04 4.76 -22.06
N GLY A 464 -6.49 3.83 -22.85
CA GLY A 464 -5.11 3.88 -23.32
C GLY A 464 -4.09 3.87 -22.17
N LEU A 465 -4.34 3.07 -21.14
CA LEU A 465 -3.46 2.96 -19.95
C LEU A 465 -2.45 1.82 -20.16
N PRO A 466 -1.15 2.08 -20.42
CA PRO A 466 -0.17 1.07 -20.84
C PRO A 466 0.39 0.21 -19.71
N VAL A 467 -0.46 -0.24 -18.80
CA VAL A 467 -0.07 -1.11 -17.69
C VAL A 467 0.51 -2.43 -18.20
N LYS A 468 1.65 -2.84 -17.65
CA LYS A 468 2.31 -4.13 -17.93
C LYS A 468 1.91 -5.15 -16.87
N ILE A 469 1.26 -6.23 -17.29
CA ILE A 469 0.70 -7.25 -16.39
C ILE A 469 1.59 -8.48 -16.46
N VAL A 470 2.29 -8.76 -15.37
CA VAL A 470 3.16 -9.94 -15.20
C VAL A 470 2.39 -10.99 -14.42
N ILE A 471 2.13 -12.14 -15.04
CA ILE A 471 1.45 -13.26 -14.39
C ILE A 471 2.47 -14.36 -14.10
N LEU A 472 2.76 -14.57 -12.82
CA LEU A 472 3.54 -15.71 -12.33
C LEU A 472 2.60 -16.89 -12.11
N ASN A 473 2.45 -17.71 -13.16
CA ASN A 473 1.47 -18.80 -13.22
C ASN A 473 2.07 -20.11 -12.75
N ASN A 474 1.65 -20.60 -11.58
CA ASN A 474 1.98 -21.93 -11.06
C ASN A 474 0.78 -22.90 -11.02
N ASN A 475 -0.38 -22.48 -11.50
CA ASN A 475 -1.68 -23.18 -11.45
C ASN A 475 -2.16 -23.51 -10.03
N PHE A 476 -1.79 -22.68 -9.05
CA PHE A 476 -2.19 -22.88 -7.66
C PHE A 476 -2.47 -21.56 -6.94
N LEU A 477 -3.30 -21.59 -5.92
CA LEU A 477 -3.30 -20.62 -4.85
C LEU A 477 -2.03 -20.82 -4.01
N GLY A 478 -0.90 -20.35 -4.55
CA GLY A 478 0.44 -20.79 -4.17
C GLY A 478 0.79 -20.60 -2.69
N MET A 479 0.38 -19.48 -2.06
CA MET A 479 0.64 -19.26 -0.63
C MET A 479 -0.16 -20.25 0.23
N VAL A 480 -1.42 -20.53 -0.11
CA VAL A 480 -2.25 -21.51 0.62
C VAL A 480 -1.69 -22.91 0.43
N ARG A 481 -1.29 -23.26 -0.79
CA ARG A 481 -0.61 -24.53 -1.09
C ARG A 481 0.67 -24.70 -0.25
N GLN A 482 1.51 -23.66 -0.14
CA GLN A 482 2.73 -23.72 0.66
C GLN A 482 2.42 -24.01 2.14
N TRP A 483 1.36 -23.42 2.69
CA TRP A 483 0.92 -23.70 4.06
C TRP A 483 0.39 -25.12 4.22
N GLN A 484 -0.39 -25.63 3.25
CA GLN A 484 -0.86 -27.02 3.23
C GLN A 484 0.32 -28.00 3.16
N GLU A 485 1.35 -27.65 2.42
CA GLU A 485 2.56 -28.47 2.33
C GLU A 485 3.34 -28.52 3.65
N LEU A 486 3.57 -27.35 4.27
CA LEU A 486 4.42 -27.24 5.45
C LEU A 486 3.74 -27.67 6.76
N PHE A 487 2.42 -27.49 6.86
CA PHE A 487 1.71 -27.61 8.14
C PHE A 487 0.51 -28.58 8.10
N PHE A 488 0.14 -29.11 6.93
CA PHE A 488 -1.05 -29.96 6.78
C PHE A 488 -0.76 -31.24 5.95
N ASP A 489 0.44 -31.82 6.09
CA ASP A 489 0.84 -33.10 5.51
C ASP A 489 0.56 -33.20 4.00
N LYS A 490 0.74 -32.10 3.26
CA LYS A 490 0.51 -32.00 1.81
C LYS A 490 -0.94 -32.31 1.39
N ARG A 491 -1.90 -32.11 2.28
CA ARG A 491 -3.33 -32.24 1.93
C ARG A 491 -3.80 -30.98 1.18
N TYR A 492 -3.57 -30.97 -0.13
CA TYR A 492 -3.90 -29.84 -1.03
C TYR A 492 -5.40 -29.80 -1.32
N SER A 493 -6.18 -29.16 -0.45
CA SER A 493 -7.62 -29.02 -0.60
C SER A 493 -7.98 -27.73 -1.31
N SER A 494 -8.62 -27.81 -2.47
CA SER A 494 -9.19 -26.68 -3.22
C SER A 494 -8.20 -25.54 -3.55
N THR A 495 -6.92 -25.86 -3.75
CA THR A 495 -5.87 -24.89 -4.09
C THR A 495 -5.33 -25.04 -5.50
N CYS A 496 -5.66 -26.12 -6.18
CA CYS A 496 -5.31 -26.35 -7.57
C CYS A 496 -6.22 -25.53 -8.49
N MET A 497 -5.61 -24.83 -9.44
CA MET A 497 -6.29 -24.00 -10.43
C MET A 497 -5.96 -24.46 -11.85
N GLU A 498 -5.89 -25.77 -12.09
CA GLU A 498 -5.56 -26.38 -13.38
C GLU A 498 -6.64 -26.17 -14.45
N LEU A 499 -7.25 -24.99 -14.50
CA LEU A 499 -8.02 -24.57 -15.67
C LEU A 499 -7.05 -24.00 -16.71
N PRO A 500 -7.06 -24.48 -17.94
CA PRO A 500 -6.18 -23.99 -18.99
C PRO A 500 -6.67 -22.64 -19.51
N ILE A 501 -6.53 -21.58 -18.70
CA ILE A 501 -6.75 -20.22 -19.18
C ILE A 501 -5.59 -19.87 -20.10
N ASP A 502 -5.91 -19.56 -21.34
CA ASP A 502 -4.97 -19.01 -22.31
C ASP A 502 -4.95 -17.49 -22.16
N TYR A 503 -4.03 -16.97 -21.34
CA TYR A 503 -3.91 -15.53 -21.09
C TYR A 503 -3.50 -14.73 -22.32
N ILE A 504 -2.88 -15.39 -23.33
CA ILE A 504 -2.49 -14.72 -24.57
C ILE A 504 -3.72 -14.47 -25.42
N LYS A 505 -4.59 -15.48 -25.59
CA LYS A 505 -5.89 -15.29 -26.24
C LYS A 505 -6.79 -14.32 -25.47
N LEU A 506 -6.72 -14.35 -24.15
CA LEU A 506 -7.47 -13.41 -23.32
C LEU A 506 -7.02 -11.97 -23.56
N ALA A 507 -5.70 -11.71 -23.63
CA ALA A 507 -5.17 -10.40 -23.99
C ALA A 507 -5.70 -9.93 -25.35
N ASP A 508 -5.63 -10.79 -26.37
CA ASP A 508 -6.14 -10.52 -27.72
C ASP A 508 -7.64 -10.22 -27.73
N ALA A 509 -8.44 -10.97 -26.95
CA ALA A 509 -9.88 -10.76 -26.83
C ALA A 509 -10.24 -9.37 -26.24
N TYR A 510 -9.37 -8.80 -25.42
CA TYR A 510 -9.50 -7.43 -24.91
C TYR A 510 -8.88 -6.36 -25.82
N GLY A 511 -8.20 -6.76 -26.92
CA GLY A 511 -7.46 -5.84 -27.80
C GLY A 511 -6.11 -5.42 -27.24
N ALA A 512 -5.53 -6.22 -26.36
CA ALA A 512 -4.19 -6.05 -25.81
C ALA A 512 -3.20 -7.04 -26.44
N LYS A 513 -1.90 -6.95 -26.11
CA LYS A 513 -0.90 -7.92 -26.52
C LYS A 513 -0.60 -8.91 -25.38
N GLY A 514 -0.25 -10.14 -25.75
CA GLY A 514 0.16 -11.18 -24.81
C GLY A 514 1.46 -11.85 -25.23
N PHE A 515 2.32 -12.15 -24.24
CA PHE A 515 3.57 -12.88 -24.42
C PHE A 515 3.68 -13.98 -23.38
N LEU A 516 4.25 -15.14 -23.78
CA LEU A 516 4.37 -16.31 -22.93
C LEU A 516 5.82 -16.78 -22.87
N ALA A 517 6.33 -17.03 -21.66
CA ALA A 517 7.55 -17.78 -21.42
C ALA A 517 7.25 -19.09 -20.68
N THR A 518 7.82 -20.19 -21.18
CA THR A 518 7.71 -21.53 -20.61
C THR A 518 9.07 -22.08 -20.16
N LYS A 519 10.16 -21.45 -20.61
CA LYS A 519 11.55 -21.82 -20.33
C LYS A 519 12.35 -20.61 -19.85
N PRO A 520 13.39 -20.84 -19.02
CA PRO A 520 14.21 -19.74 -18.47
C PRO A 520 14.85 -18.84 -19.52
N GLU A 521 15.29 -19.37 -20.65
CA GLU A 521 15.91 -18.62 -21.74
C GLU A 521 14.97 -17.64 -22.45
N GLU A 522 13.66 -17.83 -22.32
CA GLU A 522 12.63 -16.98 -22.94
C GLU A 522 12.29 -15.74 -22.07
N VAL A 523 12.63 -15.79 -20.77
CA VAL A 523 12.18 -14.79 -19.77
C VAL A 523 12.60 -13.37 -20.13
N GLU A 524 13.88 -13.17 -20.44
CA GLU A 524 14.40 -11.83 -20.73
C GLU A 524 13.77 -11.25 -21.99
N GLU A 525 13.61 -12.04 -23.03
CA GLU A 525 13.02 -11.61 -24.30
C GLU A 525 11.54 -11.25 -24.13
N VAL A 526 10.76 -12.06 -23.41
CA VAL A 526 9.35 -11.75 -23.10
C VAL A 526 9.20 -10.47 -22.30
N ILE A 527 10.08 -10.21 -21.33
CA ILE A 527 10.07 -8.96 -20.57
C ILE A 527 10.38 -7.77 -21.51
N ARG A 528 11.44 -7.85 -22.33
CA ARG A 528 11.81 -6.78 -23.28
C ARG A 528 10.67 -6.45 -24.24
N GLN A 529 10.08 -7.46 -24.88
CA GLN A 529 8.94 -7.29 -25.79
C GLN A 529 7.75 -6.65 -25.06
N GLY A 530 7.42 -7.14 -23.87
CA GLY A 530 6.30 -6.62 -23.08
C GLY A 530 6.49 -5.17 -22.66
N LEU A 531 7.69 -4.80 -22.20
CA LEU A 531 7.98 -3.43 -21.76
C LEU A 531 8.00 -2.43 -22.95
N GLN A 532 8.47 -2.86 -24.13
CA GLN A 532 8.55 -2.03 -25.34
C GLN A 532 7.23 -1.93 -26.10
N THR A 533 6.28 -2.81 -25.86
CA THR A 533 4.98 -2.80 -26.56
C THR A 533 4.10 -1.66 -26.07
N ASP A 534 3.53 -0.90 -26.98
CA ASP A 534 2.55 0.14 -26.68
C ASP A 534 1.25 -0.45 -26.11
N GLY A 535 0.61 0.28 -25.20
CA GLY A 535 -0.65 -0.12 -24.58
C GLY A 535 -0.50 -1.17 -23.47
N PRO A 536 -1.63 -1.72 -22.97
CA PRO A 536 -1.64 -2.77 -21.96
C PRO A 536 -1.12 -4.09 -22.53
N VAL A 537 -0.36 -4.82 -21.71
CA VAL A 537 0.29 -6.07 -22.12
C VAL A 537 0.16 -7.12 -21.02
N ILE A 538 -0.11 -8.36 -21.38
CA ILE A 538 0.02 -9.51 -20.48
C ILE A 538 1.32 -10.26 -20.82
N MET A 539 2.16 -10.46 -19.82
CA MET A 539 3.35 -11.29 -19.84
C MET A 539 3.13 -12.48 -18.89
N GLU A 540 2.92 -13.66 -19.44
CA GLU A 540 2.72 -14.87 -18.64
C GLU A 540 4.01 -15.67 -18.54
N PHE A 541 4.37 -16.07 -17.33
CA PHE A 541 5.51 -16.92 -17.01
C PHE A 541 5.02 -18.21 -16.33
N LYS A 542 5.22 -19.37 -16.97
CA LYS A 542 4.94 -20.67 -16.35
C LYS A 542 6.04 -21.01 -15.38
N ILE A 543 5.79 -20.74 -14.10
CA ILE A 543 6.80 -20.91 -13.05
C ILE A 543 6.71 -22.26 -12.34
N SER A 544 7.78 -22.59 -11.58
CA SER A 544 7.81 -23.79 -10.74
C SER A 544 6.66 -23.82 -9.73
N ARG A 545 5.93 -24.95 -9.70
CA ARG A 545 4.84 -25.20 -8.73
C ARG A 545 5.36 -25.40 -7.31
N GLU A 546 6.57 -25.93 -7.19
CA GLU A 546 7.16 -26.37 -5.93
C GLU A 546 7.92 -25.24 -5.22
N GLU A 547 8.01 -24.06 -5.88
CA GLU A 547 8.75 -22.96 -5.32
C GLU A 547 8.07 -22.38 -4.08
N LYS A 548 8.86 -22.15 -3.05
CA LYS A 548 8.40 -21.63 -1.77
C LYS A 548 8.94 -20.23 -1.51
N VAL A 549 8.22 -19.44 -0.76
CA VAL A 549 8.72 -18.18 -0.22
C VAL A 549 9.49 -18.47 1.06
N LEU A 550 10.79 -18.31 1.01
CA LEU A 550 11.71 -18.49 2.13
C LEU A 550 12.66 -17.28 2.23
N PRO A 551 13.14 -16.94 3.43
CA PRO A 551 12.83 -17.50 4.75
C PRO A 551 11.35 -17.38 5.12
N MET A 552 10.91 -18.20 6.09
CA MET A 552 9.57 -18.12 6.64
C MET A 552 9.60 -18.32 8.17
N VAL A 553 9.05 -17.38 8.92
CA VAL A 553 8.76 -17.55 10.34
C VAL A 553 7.35 -18.13 10.46
N PRO A 554 7.17 -19.34 11.01
CA PRO A 554 5.84 -19.92 11.22
C PRO A 554 4.96 -19.02 12.09
N ALA A 555 3.64 -19.03 11.86
CA ALA A 555 2.72 -18.24 12.66
C ALA A 555 2.85 -18.58 14.16
N GLY A 556 3.04 -17.55 14.99
CA GLY A 556 3.23 -17.70 16.45
C GLY A 556 4.63 -18.13 16.89
N ALA A 557 5.57 -18.35 15.95
CA ALA A 557 6.97 -18.61 16.27
C ALA A 557 7.75 -17.30 16.52
N SER A 558 8.93 -17.42 17.13
CA SER A 558 9.85 -16.30 17.32
C SER A 558 10.57 -15.94 16.02
N LEU A 559 11.00 -14.68 15.86
CA LEU A 559 11.68 -14.23 14.64
C LEU A 559 12.97 -15.01 14.30
N ASN A 560 13.63 -15.57 15.28
CA ASN A 560 14.82 -16.41 15.10
C ASN A 560 14.52 -17.89 14.79
N GLU A 561 13.23 -18.29 14.83
CA GLU A 561 12.78 -19.66 14.49
C GLU A 561 12.36 -19.75 13.02
N MET A 562 13.23 -19.27 12.12
CA MET A 562 12.97 -19.24 10.68
C MET A 562 13.19 -20.60 10.02
N VAL A 563 12.26 -20.99 9.16
CA VAL A 563 12.49 -22.05 8.16
C VAL A 563 13.29 -21.42 7.02
N LEU A 564 14.53 -21.86 6.86
CA LEU A 564 15.45 -21.33 5.83
C LEU A 564 15.45 -22.20 4.57
N ASN A 565 15.23 -23.52 4.73
CA ASN A 565 15.18 -24.50 3.66
C ASN A 565 13.98 -25.43 3.90
N ALA A 566 13.22 -25.80 2.85
CA ALA A 566 12.06 -26.68 2.94
C ALA A 566 11.84 -27.49 1.66
#